data_236c97fd35db1f4023273a0aa2860512
#
_entry.id   236c97fd35db1f4023273a0aa2860512
#
_cell.length_a   1.000
_cell.length_b   1.000
_cell.length_c   1.000
_cell.angle_alpha   90.00
_cell.angle_beta   90.00
_cell.angle_gamma   90.00
#
_symmetry.space_group_name_H-M   'P 1'
#
loop_
_entity.id
_entity.type
_entity.pdbx_description
1 polymer ?
#
loop_
_entity_poly.entity_id
_entity_poly.type
_entity_poly.pdbx_seq_one_letter_code
_entity_poly.pdbx_strand_id
1 'polypeptide(L)'
;MSVKSWFSDDRGSAAIEFSLVLPTFLILMIGILGVGWAAHSTHNIRFALAEGARALQLKPTLTQSQLQTLVRSKVYGGHDPQTIAVSLTLDPLSAGVKLAHTTATYPVYITVPLLGSYSFTYSVSMTVPVTAS
;
A
#
# COMPACT_ATOMS: atom_id res chain seq x y z
N MET A 1 -44.41 23.44 37.92
CA MET A 1 -43.65 22.98 36.72
C MET A 1 -43.09 21.59 37.04
N SER A 2 -43.63 20.56 36.39
CA SER A 2 -43.31 19.17 36.74
C SER A 2 -42.05 18.76 35.98
N VAL A 3 -41.03 18.33 36.70
CA VAL A 3 -39.74 17.82 36.17
C VAL A 3 -39.91 16.55 35.31
N LYS A 4 -41.08 15.93 35.38
CA LYS A 4 -41.45 14.71 34.64
C LYS A 4 -41.57 14.90 33.11
N SER A 5 -41.83 16.12 32.63
CA SER A 5 -41.97 16.35 31.17
C SER A 5 -40.65 16.45 30.40
N TRP A 6 -39.53 16.53 31.10
CA TRP A 6 -38.20 16.62 30.47
C TRP A 6 -37.64 15.27 30.06
N PHE A 7 -38.13 14.18 30.63
CA PHE A 7 -37.66 12.81 30.34
C PHE A 7 -38.50 12.06 29.30
N SER A 8 -39.55 12.67 28.75
CA SER A 8 -40.44 12.04 27.77
C SER A 8 -40.32 12.69 26.36
N ASP A 9 -39.22 13.36 26.06
CA ASP A 9 -38.99 13.87 24.70
C ASP A 9 -38.24 12.80 23.88
N ASP A 10 -39.01 11.93 23.21
CA ASP A 10 -38.47 10.88 22.32
C ASP A 10 -37.56 11.39 21.22
N ARG A 11 -37.63 12.71 20.93
CA ARG A 11 -36.77 13.37 19.97
C ARG A 11 -35.32 13.52 20.47
N GLY A 12 -35.13 13.63 21.80
CA GLY A 12 -33.81 13.66 22.42
C GLY A 12 -33.14 12.29 22.50
N SER A 13 -33.92 11.21 22.65
CA SER A 13 -33.42 9.83 22.76
C SER A 13 -32.66 9.41 21.47
N ALA A 14 -33.26 9.64 20.30
CA ALA A 14 -32.64 9.30 19.02
C ALA A 14 -31.33 10.05 18.77
N ALA A 15 -31.22 11.31 19.21
CA ALA A 15 -30.00 12.09 19.10
C ALA A 15 -28.86 11.53 19.98
N ILE A 16 -29.20 11.06 21.18
CA ILE A 16 -28.24 10.45 22.11
C ILE A 16 -27.77 9.10 21.57
N GLU A 17 -28.69 8.26 21.09
CA GLU A 17 -28.35 6.98 20.47
C GLU A 17 -27.46 7.15 19.26
N PHE A 18 -27.78 8.10 18.37
CA PHE A 18 -26.95 8.41 17.20
C PHE A 18 -25.57 8.91 17.61
N SER A 19 -25.46 9.77 18.62
CA SER A 19 -24.17 10.29 19.09
C SER A 19 -23.25 9.21 19.67
N LEU A 20 -23.81 8.15 20.23
CA LEU A 20 -23.07 6.99 20.72
C LEU A 20 -22.58 6.06 19.60
N VAL A 21 -23.37 5.89 18.55
CA VAL A 21 -23.06 5.00 17.41
C VAL A 21 -22.13 5.68 16.41
N LEU A 22 -22.27 7.00 16.22
CA LEU A 22 -21.54 7.78 15.22
C LEU A 22 -20.03 7.64 15.31
N PRO A 23 -19.36 7.72 16.47
CA PRO A 23 -17.91 7.57 16.56
C PRO A 23 -17.44 6.20 16.10
N THR A 24 -18.14 5.14 16.51
CA THR A 24 -17.83 3.76 16.10
C THR A 24 -17.99 3.59 14.60
N PHE A 25 -19.06 4.11 14.02
CA PHE A 25 -19.30 4.09 12.57
C PHE A 25 -18.20 4.83 11.80
N LEU A 26 -17.79 6.02 12.26
CA LEU A 26 -16.72 6.78 11.62
C LEU A 26 -15.38 6.06 11.67
N ILE A 27 -15.04 5.43 12.80
CA ILE A 27 -13.79 4.65 12.92
C ILE A 27 -13.79 3.47 11.93
N LEU A 28 -14.91 2.74 11.83
CA LEU A 28 -15.05 1.65 10.87
C LEU A 28 -14.95 2.15 9.44
N MET A 29 -15.61 3.23 9.08
CA MET A 29 -15.58 3.81 7.75
C MET A 29 -14.15 4.22 7.36
N ILE A 30 -13.43 4.92 8.24
CA ILE A 30 -12.05 5.33 8.01
C ILE A 30 -11.12 4.11 7.91
N GLY A 31 -11.35 3.08 8.73
CA GLY A 31 -10.61 1.82 8.65
C GLY A 31 -10.75 1.14 7.28
N ILE A 32 -11.98 1.04 6.76
CA ILE A 32 -12.26 0.46 5.43
C ILE A 32 -11.59 1.29 4.33
N LEU A 33 -11.68 2.63 4.38
CA LEU A 33 -11.02 3.51 3.43
C LEU A 33 -9.49 3.36 3.48
N GLY A 34 -8.91 3.21 4.68
CA GLY A 34 -7.48 2.97 4.87
C GLY A 34 -7.01 1.66 4.22
N VAL A 35 -7.76 0.57 4.40
CA VAL A 35 -7.48 -0.72 3.76
C VAL A 35 -7.60 -0.62 2.24
N GLY A 36 -8.64 0.06 1.73
CA GLY A 36 -8.82 0.30 0.30
C GLY A 36 -7.67 1.08 -0.32
N TRP A 37 -7.20 2.12 0.38
CA TRP A 37 -6.03 2.89 -0.02
C TRP A 37 -4.75 2.04 -0.04
N ALA A 38 -4.52 1.21 0.98
CA ALA A 38 -3.38 0.31 1.06
C ALA A 38 -3.37 -0.70 -0.11
N ALA A 39 -4.52 -1.27 -0.44
CA ALA A 39 -4.68 -2.17 -1.58
C ALA A 39 -4.38 -1.47 -2.91
N HIS A 40 -4.93 -0.27 -3.12
CA HIS A 40 -4.65 0.54 -4.31
C HIS A 40 -3.16 0.84 -4.47
N SER A 41 -2.49 1.21 -3.38
CA SER A 41 -1.05 1.45 -3.33
C SER A 41 -0.24 0.24 -3.74
N THR A 42 -0.62 -0.94 -3.26
CA THR A 42 0.03 -2.21 -3.61
C THR A 42 -0.03 -2.49 -5.11
N HIS A 43 -1.18 -2.22 -5.76
CA HIS A 43 -1.32 -2.38 -7.20
C HIS A 43 -0.41 -1.46 -7.99
N ASN A 44 -0.27 -0.20 -7.59
CA ASN A 44 0.62 0.76 -8.24
C ASN A 44 2.08 0.32 -8.18
N ILE A 45 2.53 -0.18 -7.04
CA ILE A 45 3.92 -0.64 -6.88
C ILE A 45 4.15 -1.94 -7.66
N ARG A 46 3.18 -2.85 -7.68
CA ARG A 46 3.24 -4.04 -8.55
C ARG A 46 3.39 -3.67 -10.02
N PHE A 47 2.62 -2.71 -10.49
CA PHE A 47 2.73 -2.22 -11.85
C PHE A 47 4.10 -1.61 -12.14
N ALA A 48 4.60 -0.74 -11.25
CA ALA A 48 5.92 -0.14 -11.40
C ALA A 48 7.04 -1.19 -11.40
N LEU A 49 6.93 -2.23 -10.54
CA LEU A 49 7.88 -3.34 -10.51
C LEU A 49 7.82 -4.19 -11.78
N ALA A 50 6.62 -4.43 -12.32
CA ALA A 50 6.43 -5.16 -13.58
C ALA A 50 7.09 -4.43 -14.78
N GLU A 51 6.95 -3.11 -14.83
CA GLU A 51 7.66 -2.30 -15.84
C GLU A 51 9.17 -2.35 -15.67
N GLY A 52 9.67 -2.30 -14.43
CA GLY A 52 11.08 -2.48 -14.13
C GLY A 52 11.60 -3.85 -14.55
N ALA A 53 10.86 -4.91 -14.27
CA ALA A 53 11.19 -6.28 -14.65
C ALA A 53 11.20 -6.46 -16.18
N ARG A 54 10.23 -5.83 -16.88
CA ARG A 54 10.21 -5.82 -18.35
C ARG A 54 11.42 -5.08 -18.93
N ALA A 55 11.79 -3.94 -18.34
CA ALA A 55 12.98 -3.22 -18.77
C ALA A 55 14.25 -4.06 -18.57
N LEU A 56 14.33 -4.85 -17.51
CA LEU A 56 15.44 -5.77 -17.26
C LEU A 56 15.51 -6.89 -18.31
N GLN A 57 14.38 -7.41 -18.80
CA GLN A 57 14.35 -8.37 -19.91
C GLN A 57 14.89 -7.77 -21.22
N LEU A 58 14.57 -6.50 -21.48
CA LEU A 58 15.04 -5.80 -22.68
C LEU A 58 16.51 -5.36 -22.58
N LYS A 59 16.98 -5.09 -21.35
CA LYS A 59 18.35 -4.66 -21.05
C LYS A 59 18.88 -5.44 -19.85
N PRO A 60 19.45 -6.64 -20.06
CA PRO A 60 19.96 -7.50 -18.98
C PRO A 60 21.12 -6.87 -18.17
N THR A 61 21.75 -5.82 -18.70
CA THR A 61 22.85 -5.09 -18.07
C THR A 61 22.41 -4.02 -17.06
N LEU A 62 21.08 -3.85 -16.84
CA LEU A 62 20.58 -2.89 -15.88
C LEU A 62 21.07 -3.22 -14.45
N THR A 63 21.66 -2.21 -13.82
CA THR A 63 22.10 -2.32 -12.43
C THR A 63 20.91 -2.16 -11.47
N GLN A 64 21.07 -2.64 -10.25
CA GLN A 64 20.05 -2.48 -9.20
C GLN A 64 19.66 -1.01 -8.99
N SER A 65 20.63 -0.07 -9.03
CA SER A 65 20.38 1.36 -8.85
C SER A 65 19.53 1.95 -9.98
N GLN A 66 19.81 1.54 -11.22
CA GLN A 66 19.02 1.96 -12.39
C GLN A 66 17.61 1.39 -12.35
N LEU A 67 17.48 0.12 -11.98
CA LEU A 67 16.17 -0.52 -11.78
C LEU A 67 15.37 0.19 -10.70
N GLN A 68 15.99 0.51 -9.57
CA GLN A 68 15.34 1.24 -8.47
C GLN A 68 14.88 2.63 -8.92
N THR A 69 15.70 3.37 -9.66
CA THR A 69 15.32 4.68 -10.21
C THR A 69 14.15 4.56 -11.17
N LEU A 70 14.16 3.56 -12.04
CA LEU A 70 13.08 3.30 -12.99
C LEU A 70 11.76 2.96 -12.25
N VAL A 71 11.79 2.04 -11.29
CA VAL A 71 10.61 1.67 -10.51
C VAL A 71 10.06 2.89 -9.78
N ARG A 72 10.93 3.67 -9.11
CA ARG A 72 10.53 4.88 -8.40
C ARG A 72 9.88 5.91 -9.32
N SER A 73 10.35 6.06 -10.56
CA SER A 73 9.78 7.00 -11.53
C SER A 73 8.39 6.59 -12.05
N LYS A 74 8.01 5.32 -11.88
CA LYS A 74 6.74 4.76 -12.33
C LYS A 74 5.71 4.62 -11.22
N VAL A 75 6.07 4.96 -9.99
CA VAL A 75 5.13 4.93 -8.86
C VAL A 75 4.31 6.22 -8.84
N TYR A 76 3.00 6.08 -8.84
CA TYR A 76 2.02 7.16 -8.76
C TYR A 76 1.18 7.01 -7.48
N GLY A 77 0.48 8.07 -7.07
CA GLY A 77 -0.60 7.95 -6.10
C GLY A 77 -0.21 8.12 -4.63
N GLY A 78 0.64 9.11 -4.31
CA GLY A 78 0.78 9.58 -2.93
C GLY A 78 1.78 8.81 -2.05
N HIS A 79 2.56 7.88 -2.62
CA HIS A 79 3.73 7.34 -1.96
C HIS A 79 4.95 8.21 -2.24
N ASP A 80 5.78 8.41 -1.22
CA ASP A 80 7.12 8.95 -1.43
C ASP A 80 7.97 7.88 -2.13
N PRO A 81 8.36 8.12 -3.41
CA PRO A 81 9.16 7.14 -4.14
C PRO A 81 10.49 6.81 -3.46
N GLN A 82 11.00 7.70 -2.60
CA GLN A 82 12.26 7.50 -1.88
C GLN A 82 12.17 6.40 -0.82
N THR A 83 10.97 6.14 -0.29
CA THR A 83 10.76 5.09 0.71
C THR A 83 10.74 3.68 0.14
N ILE A 84 10.70 3.56 -1.21
CA ILE A 84 10.65 2.28 -1.89
C ILE A 84 12.06 1.75 -2.08
N ALA A 85 12.37 0.62 -1.47
CA ALA A 85 13.60 -0.13 -1.67
C ALA A 85 13.36 -1.23 -2.70
N VAL A 86 14.21 -1.28 -3.73
CA VAL A 86 14.16 -2.33 -4.76
C VAL A 86 15.44 -3.15 -4.67
N SER A 87 15.29 -4.47 -4.54
CA SER A 87 16.39 -5.42 -4.60
C SER A 87 16.32 -6.23 -5.90
N LEU A 88 17.48 -6.57 -6.43
CA LEU A 88 17.65 -7.43 -7.59
C LEU A 88 18.60 -8.57 -7.24
N THR A 89 18.14 -9.79 -7.38
CA THR A 89 18.97 -10.99 -7.22
C THR A 89 18.89 -11.78 -8.50
N LEU A 90 20.05 -12.21 -9.01
CA LEU A 90 20.16 -13.04 -10.21
C LEU A 90 20.56 -14.45 -9.81
N ASP A 91 19.82 -15.42 -10.27
CA ASP A 91 20.20 -16.82 -10.12
C ASP A 91 21.38 -17.19 -11.02
N PRO A 92 22.10 -18.26 -10.69
CA PRO A 92 23.11 -18.82 -11.54
C PRO A 92 22.56 -19.15 -12.92
N LEU A 93 23.43 -19.02 -13.95
CA LEU A 93 23.06 -19.34 -15.33
C LEU A 93 22.68 -20.82 -15.47
N SER A 94 21.47 -21.09 -15.93
CA SER A 94 20.98 -22.44 -16.23
C SER A 94 20.37 -22.44 -17.63
N ALA A 95 20.86 -23.34 -18.49
CA ALA A 95 20.38 -23.48 -19.87
C ALA A 95 20.36 -22.18 -20.70
N GLY A 96 21.31 -21.27 -20.48
CA GLY A 96 21.40 -19.98 -21.20
C GLY A 96 20.45 -18.89 -20.67
N VAL A 97 19.73 -19.16 -19.62
CA VAL A 97 18.79 -18.22 -18.99
C VAL A 97 19.15 -18.02 -17.51
N LYS A 98 19.09 -16.80 -17.05
CA LYS A 98 19.15 -16.44 -15.62
C LYS A 98 17.75 -16.04 -15.17
N LEU A 99 17.37 -16.43 -13.97
CA LEU A 99 16.17 -15.88 -13.34
C LEU A 99 16.55 -14.64 -12.53
N ALA A 100 15.89 -13.54 -12.81
CA ALA A 100 16.02 -12.30 -12.06
C ALA A 100 14.86 -12.19 -11.08
N HIS A 101 15.17 -12.19 -9.80
CA HIS A 101 14.22 -11.95 -8.73
C HIS A 101 14.29 -10.47 -8.35
N THR A 102 13.22 -9.76 -8.62
CA THR A 102 13.06 -8.35 -8.24
C THR A 102 12.08 -8.24 -7.10
N THR A 103 12.45 -7.55 -6.03
CA THR A 103 11.57 -7.34 -4.88
C THR A 103 11.54 -5.85 -4.55
N ALA A 104 10.34 -5.29 -4.47
CA ALA A 104 10.09 -3.95 -3.98
C ALA A 104 9.52 -4.01 -2.57
N THR A 105 10.15 -3.31 -1.64
CA THR A 105 9.73 -3.21 -0.23
C THR A 105 9.39 -1.75 0.08
N TYR A 106 8.27 -1.53 0.73
CA TYR A 106 7.79 -0.18 1.03
C TYR A 106 6.92 -0.16 2.29
N PRO A 107 6.95 0.95 3.06
CA PRO A 107 6.08 1.12 4.21
C PRO A 107 4.69 1.61 3.76
N VAL A 108 3.65 1.05 4.33
CA VAL A 108 2.26 1.51 4.21
C VAL A 108 1.83 2.07 5.55
N TYR A 109 1.36 3.31 5.58
CA TYR A 109 0.89 3.98 6.78
C TYR A 109 -0.64 4.04 6.77
N ILE A 110 -1.24 3.62 7.86
CA ILE A 110 -2.68 3.74 8.09
C ILE A 110 -2.86 4.58 9.36
N THR A 111 -3.45 5.75 9.22
CA THR A 111 -3.77 6.63 10.34
C THR A 111 -5.25 6.47 10.68
N VAL A 112 -5.54 6.03 11.90
CA VAL A 112 -6.90 5.92 12.42
C VAL A 112 -7.08 7.01 13.47
N PRO A 113 -8.04 7.92 13.31
CA PRO A 113 -8.35 8.93 14.31
C PRO A 113 -8.59 8.30 15.68
N LEU A 114 -8.08 8.90 16.73
CA LEU A 114 -8.15 8.45 18.14
C LEU A 114 -7.29 7.22 18.48
N LEU A 115 -6.93 6.37 17.50
CA LEU A 115 -6.14 5.15 17.72
C LEU A 115 -4.66 5.31 17.30
N GLY A 116 -4.33 6.34 16.51
CA GLY A 116 -2.96 6.63 16.08
C GLY A 116 -2.62 6.14 14.67
N SER A 117 -1.33 6.17 14.37
CA SER A 117 -0.78 5.75 13.06
C SER A 117 -0.08 4.41 13.19
N TYR A 118 -0.41 3.51 12.29
CA TYR A 118 0.19 2.18 12.19
C TYR A 118 0.96 2.09 10.87
N SER A 119 2.15 1.50 10.92
CA SER A 119 2.97 1.24 9.74
C SER A 119 3.14 -0.26 9.53
N PHE A 120 2.98 -0.69 8.30
CA PHE A 120 3.21 -2.06 7.86
C PHE A 120 4.22 -2.05 6.73
N THR A 121 5.21 -2.92 6.79
CA THR A 121 6.12 -3.10 5.67
C THR A 121 5.54 -4.13 4.72
N TYR A 122 5.34 -3.72 3.48
CA TYR A 122 4.84 -4.58 2.41
C TYR A 122 5.97 -4.89 1.43
N SER A 123 6.00 -6.12 0.93
CA SER A 123 6.96 -6.54 -0.10
C SER A 123 6.22 -7.19 -1.26
N VAL A 124 6.63 -6.84 -2.47
CA VAL A 124 6.14 -7.43 -3.71
C VAL A 124 7.34 -7.99 -4.45
N SER A 125 7.28 -9.24 -4.84
CA SER A 125 8.33 -9.90 -5.61
C SER A 125 7.84 -10.31 -6.99
N MET A 126 8.76 -10.27 -7.95
CA MET A 126 8.52 -10.74 -9.32
C MET A 126 9.76 -11.43 -9.84
N THR A 127 9.57 -12.56 -10.51
CA THR A 127 10.66 -13.31 -11.13
C THR A 127 10.49 -13.27 -12.64
N VAL A 128 11.55 -12.88 -13.33
CA VAL A 128 11.56 -12.80 -14.80
C VAL A 128 12.80 -13.48 -15.36
N PRO A 129 12.67 -14.22 -16.48
CA PRO A 129 13.83 -14.76 -17.18
C PRO A 129 14.58 -13.65 -17.90
N VAL A 130 15.90 -13.67 -17.80
CA VAL A 130 16.82 -12.75 -18.50
C VAL A 130 17.81 -13.58 -19.29
N THR A 131 17.98 -13.25 -20.57
CA THR A 131 18.98 -13.91 -21.39
C THR A 131 20.38 -13.49 -20.94
N ALA A 132 21.29 -14.45 -20.83
CA ALA A 132 22.71 -14.13 -20.65
C ALA A 132 23.22 -13.48 -21.94
N SER A 133 23.57 -12.22 -21.88
CA SER A 133 24.34 -11.53 -22.94
C SER A 133 25.81 -11.77 -22.74
#